data_dce06380ff5127c75b1b877486680cca
#
_entry.id   dce06380ff5127c75b1b877486680cca
#
_cell.length_a   1.000
_cell.length_b   1.000
_cell.length_c   1.000
_cell.angle_alpha   90.00
_cell.angle_beta   90.00
_cell.angle_gamma   90.00
#
_symmetry.space_group_name_H-M   'P 1'
#
loop_
_entity.id
_entity.type
_entity.pdbx_description
1 polymer ?
#
loop_
_entity_poly.entity_id
_entity_poly.type
_entity_poly.pdbx_seq_one_letter_code
_entity_poly.pdbx_strand_id
1 'polypeptide(L)'
;MVKKQRMPKRNQSDKNSRITGLVLVSTMLLILVVLGVRFSYVAITKDVKGHKLNEAAQLIYRSQNTVQPKRGEIFDSVGNPLAENATTYTLVAIIDDTQKTSSGKPAYVKPSQDETVAKQLSGILGGEPKHYVDTLKKGRANKLKQVQFGAHGLKIDSQTYKKIMALKIPGITFTNSASRFYPNGVFASNVIGYTTEKNDEKTGTRTIAGLMGIEQKYNKQLTGKAGVKSTSIDSEDTSVSKEDQSAKNGYDIYT
;
A
#
# COMPACT_ATOMS: atom_id res chain seq x y z
N MET A 1 0.82 -101.20 -1.14
CA MET A 1 -0.05 -100.09 -0.84
C MET A 1 0.62 -98.80 -1.31
N VAL A 2 0.21 -98.23 -2.46
CA VAL A 2 0.81 -97.03 -3.05
C VAL A 2 -0.08 -95.83 -2.63
N LYS A 3 0.49 -94.88 -1.87
CA LYS A 3 -0.19 -93.68 -1.39
C LYS A 3 -0.20 -92.64 -2.50
N LYS A 4 -1.39 -92.40 -3.08
CA LYS A 4 -1.64 -91.40 -4.15
C LYS A 4 -1.50 -90.02 -3.55
N GLN A 5 -0.41 -89.25 -3.84
CA GLN A 5 -0.27 -87.85 -3.47
C GLN A 5 -1.26 -87.00 -4.24
N ARG A 6 -2.18 -86.31 -3.52
CA ARG A 6 -3.08 -85.31 -4.09
C ARG A 6 -2.26 -84.03 -4.36
N MET A 7 -2.20 -83.61 -5.62
CA MET A 7 -1.66 -82.29 -5.97
C MET A 7 -2.54 -81.19 -5.35
N PRO A 8 -1.91 -80.10 -4.85
CA PRO A 8 -2.66 -79.01 -4.27
C PRO A 8 -3.44 -78.28 -5.39
N LYS A 9 -4.71 -78.00 -5.17
CA LYS A 9 -5.54 -77.16 -6.02
C LYS A 9 -4.94 -75.77 -6.09
N ARG A 10 -4.46 -75.35 -7.23
CA ARG A 10 -3.96 -74.02 -7.55
C ARG A 10 -5.07 -73.00 -7.24
N ASN A 11 -4.86 -72.18 -6.22
CA ASN A 11 -5.87 -71.25 -5.67
C ASN A 11 -6.30 -70.22 -6.73
N GLN A 12 -7.61 -70.20 -7.02
CA GLN A 12 -8.28 -69.18 -7.83
C GLN A 12 -8.10 -67.76 -7.23
N SER A 13 -7.82 -67.70 -5.96
CA SER A 13 -7.52 -66.46 -5.19
C SER A 13 -6.31 -65.66 -5.75
N ASP A 14 -5.25 -66.36 -6.23
CA ASP A 14 -4.05 -65.72 -6.76
C ASP A 14 -4.25 -65.02 -8.10
N LYS A 15 -5.20 -65.50 -8.93
CA LYS A 15 -5.54 -64.84 -10.21
C LYS A 15 -6.31 -63.56 -9.97
N ASN A 16 -7.28 -63.58 -9.05
CA ASN A 16 -8.10 -62.39 -8.73
C ASN A 16 -7.23 -61.29 -8.05
N SER A 17 -6.31 -61.67 -7.17
CA SER A 17 -5.40 -60.75 -6.54
C SER A 17 -4.46 -60.05 -7.56
N ARG A 18 -3.96 -60.79 -8.56
CA ARG A 18 -3.14 -60.20 -9.63
C ARG A 18 -3.92 -59.28 -10.54
N ILE A 19 -5.18 -59.64 -10.87
CA ILE A 19 -6.05 -58.76 -11.69
C ILE A 19 -6.39 -57.48 -10.92
N THR A 20 -6.73 -57.60 -9.63
CA THR A 20 -7.00 -56.43 -8.78
C THR A 20 -5.76 -55.52 -8.66
N GLY A 21 -4.57 -56.09 -8.45
CA GLY A 21 -3.32 -55.37 -8.44
C GLY A 21 -3.02 -54.63 -9.77
N LEU A 22 -3.24 -55.31 -10.90
CA LEU A 22 -3.05 -54.69 -12.23
C LEU A 22 -4.06 -53.57 -12.48
N VAL A 23 -5.32 -53.74 -12.06
CA VAL A 23 -6.35 -52.68 -12.16
C VAL A 23 -5.98 -51.46 -11.31
N LEU A 24 -5.51 -51.66 -10.07
CA LEU A 24 -5.07 -50.56 -9.21
C LEU A 24 -3.87 -49.80 -9.80
N VAL A 25 -2.86 -50.52 -10.29
CA VAL A 25 -1.67 -49.92 -10.93
C VAL A 25 -2.05 -49.16 -12.20
N SER A 26 -2.94 -49.75 -13.05
CA SER A 26 -3.39 -49.06 -14.26
C SER A 26 -4.20 -47.81 -13.97
N THR A 27 -5.07 -47.86 -12.95
CA THR A 27 -5.87 -46.69 -12.50
C THR A 27 -4.95 -45.58 -11.97
N MET A 28 -3.95 -45.95 -11.16
CA MET A 28 -2.96 -44.99 -10.64
C MET A 28 -2.15 -44.35 -11.78
N LEU A 29 -1.74 -45.14 -12.76
CA LEU A 29 -0.99 -44.66 -13.93
C LEU A 29 -1.83 -43.74 -14.81
N LEU A 30 -3.12 -44.05 -14.97
CA LEU A 30 -4.08 -43.23 -15.72
C LEU A 30 -4.28 -41.88 -15.02
N ILE A 31 -4.42 -41.83 -13.67
CA ILE A 31 -4.51 -40.59 -12.89
C ILE A 31 -3.24 -39.78 -13.08
N LEU A 32 -2.07 -40.40 -13.05
CA LEU A 32 -0.78 -39.73 -13.22
C LEU A 32 -0.64 -39.10 -14.61
N VAL A 33 -1.09 -39.80 -15.65
CA VAL A 33 -1.13 -39.28 -17.03
C VAL A 33 -2.07 -38.09 -17.13
N VAL A 34 -3.29 -38.17 -16.57
CA VAL A 34 -4.26 -37.07 -16.57
C VAL A 34 -3.69 -35.84 -15.86
N LEU A 35 -3.04 -36.03 -14.70
CA LEU A 35 -2.37 -34.94 -13.99
C LEU A 35 -1.22 -34.36 -14.81
N GLY A 36 -0.40 -35.21 -15.43
CA GLY A 36 0.72 -34.77 -16.28
C GLY A 36 0.24 -33.94 -17.47
N VAL A 37 -0.81 -34.38 -18.17
CA VAL A 37 -1.42 -33.62 -19.27
C VAL A 37 -1.98 -32.28 -18.79
N ARG A 38 -2.65 -32.27 -17.64
CA ARG A 38 -3.19 -31.02 -17.05
C ARG A 38 -2.10 -30.05 -16.64
N PHE A 39 -1.02 -30.54 -16.01
CA PHE A 39 0.13 -29.69 -15.66
C PHE A 39 0.82 -29.14 -16.90
N SER A 40 1.02 -29.98 -17.92
CA SER A 40 1.61 -29.56 -19.20
C SER A 40 0.74 -28.50 -19.89
N TYR A 41 -0.58 -28.70 -19.89
CA TYR A 41 -1.53 -27.70 -20.42
C TYR A 41 -1.40 -26.35 -19.70
N VAL A 42 -1.42 -26.34 -18.36
CA VAL A 42 -1.28 -25.10 -17.56
C VAL A 42 0.10 -24.46 -17.78
N ALA A 43 1.16 -25.26 -17.89
CA ALA A 43 2.53 -24.75 -18.14
C ALA A 43 2.68 -24.08 -19.51
N ILE A 44 1.99 -24.61 -20.54
CA ILE A 44 2.05 -24.08 -21.91
C ILE A 44 1.12 -22.87 -22.06
N THR A 45 -0.13 -22.98 -21.61
CA THR A 45 -1.14 -21.93 -21.77
C THR A 45 -0.97 -20.79 -20.77
N LYS A 46 -0.31 -21.05 -19.61
CA LYS A 46 -0.18 -20.12 -18.48
C LYS A 46 -1.54 -19.53 -18.04
N ASP A 47 -2.61 -20.27 -18.28
CA ASP A 47 -3.99 -19.91 -17.97
C ASP A 47 -4.59 -20.93 -16.97
N VAL A 48 -5.14 -20.42 -15.87
CA VAL A 48 -5.87 -21.23 -14.89
C VAL A 48 -7.27 -20.65 -14.73
N LYS A 49 -8.28 -21.40 -15.19
CA LYS A 49 -9.70 -21.01 -15.11
C LYS A 49 -10.02 -19.63 -15.72
N GLY A 50 -9.38 -19.26 -16.84
CA GLY A 50 -9.60 -17.97 -17.51
C GLY A 50 -8.80 -16.82 -16.92
N HIS A 51 -7.90 -17.08 -15.95
CA HIS A 51 -6.97 -16.07 -15.42
C HIS A 51 -5.57 -16.33 -15.94
N LYS A 52 -5.04 -15.39 -16.70
CA LYS A 52 -3.66 -15.45 -17.19
C LYS A 52 -2.69 -15.24 -16.02
N LEU A 53 -1.98 -16.28 -15.64
CA LEU A 53 -1.02 -16.26 -14.52
C LEU A 53 0.05 -15.16 -14.68
N ASN A 54 0.45 -14.86 -15.91
CA ASN A 54 1.41 -13.78 -16.17
C ASN A 54 0.86 -12.40 -15.84
N GLU A 55 -0.43 -12.14 -16.10
CA GLU A 55 -1.06 -10.85 -15.76
C GLU A 55 -1.24 -10.73 -14.24
N ALA A 56 -1.67 -11.80 -13.58
CA ALA A 56 -1.78 -11.83 -12.12
C ALA A 56 -0.41 -11.70 -11.44
N ALA A 57 0.63 -12.38 -11.94
CA ALA A 57 1.99 -12.25 -11.45
C ALA A 57 2.53 -10.82 -11.64
N GLN A 58 2.31 -10.20 -12.81
CA GLN A 58 2.73 -8.81 -13.05
C GLN A 58 2.04 -7.82 -12.12
N LEU A 59 0.78 -8.04 -11.74
CA LEU A 59 0.08 -7.20 -10.76
C LEU A 59 0.66 -7.34 -9.35
N ILE A 60 1.13 -8.52 -8.98
CA ILE A 60 1.73 -8.80 -7.67
C ILE A 60 3.18 -8.31 -7.61
N TYR A 61 3.96 -8.55 -8.67
CA TYR A 61 5.40 -8.24 -8.72
C TYR A 61 5.73 -6.85 -9.27
N ARG A 62 4.78 -6.16 -9.90
CA ARG A 62 4.92 -4.76 -10.34
C ARG A 62 4.08 -3.84 -9.49
N SER A 63 4.69 -3.13 -8.58
CA SER A 63 4.07 -1.98 -7.94
C SER A 63 4.37 -0.73 -8.77
N GLN A 64 3.33 -0.12 -9.34
CA GLN A 64 3.45 1.17 -9.99
C GLN A 64 3.17 2.27 -8.98
N ASN A 65 4.19 3.03 -8.65
CA ASN A 65 4.06 4.19 -7.79
C ASN A 65 4.02 5.46 -8.65
N THR A 66 2.96 6.24 -8.48
CA THR A 66 2.86 7.56 -9.12
C THR A 66 3.78 8.53 -8.39
N VAL A 67 4.74 9.10 -9.13
CA VAL A 67 5.62 10.16 -8.63
C VAL A 67 4.94 11.50 -8.86
N GLN A 68 4.59 12.19 -7.76
CA GLN A 68 3.91 13.47 -7.85
C GLN A 68 4.88 14.58 -8.29
N PRO A 69 4.49 15.42 -9.25
CA PRO A 69 5.24 16.60 -9.61
C PRO A 69 5.16 17.64 -8.49
N LYS A 70 6.16 18.47 -8.36
CA LYS A 70 6.06 19.69 -7.55
C LYS A 70 5.17 20.69 -8.31
N ARG A 71 4.20 21.30 -7.58
CA ARG A 71 3.40 22.37 -8.13
C ARG A 71 4.28 23.61 -8.33
N GLY A 72 4.15 24.32 -9.46
CA GLY A 72 4.85 25.59 -9.69
C GLY A 72 4.50 26.61 -8.62
N GLU A 73 5.39 27.54 -8.34
CA GLU A 73 5.23 28.60 -7.35
C GLU A 73 4.68 29.88 -8.00
N ILE A 74 4.11 30.77 -7.21
CA ILE A 74 3.60 32.06 -7.68
C ILE A 74 4.43 33.14 -7.01
N PHE A 75 4.99 34.02 -7.82
CA PHE A 75 5.83 35.13 -7.39
C PHE A 75 5.23 36.46 -7.81
N ASP A 76 5.57 37.51 -7.09
CA ASP A 76 5.31 38.87 -7.53
C ASP A 76 6.32 39.31 -8.63
N SER A 77 6.14 40.52 -9.16
CA SER A 77 7.02 41.09 -10.20
C SER A 77 8.48 41.30 -9.76
N VAL A 78 8.75 41.24 -8.46
CA VAL A 78 10.09 41.45 -7.85
C VAL A 78 10.70 40.11 -7.42
N GLY A 79 9.95 39.01 -7.51
CA GLY A 79 10.40 37.66 -7.18
C GLY A 79 10.13 37.21 -5.75
N ASN A 80 9.31 37.93 -4.98
CA ASN A 80 8.88 37.45 -3.68
C ASN A 80 7.79 36.37 -3.83
N PRO A 81 7.85 35.30 -3.05
CA PRO A 81 6.85 34.24 -3.15
C PRO A 81 5.49 34.68 -2.61
N LEU A 82 4.45 34.52 -3.41
CA LEU A 82 3.06 34.75 -3.05
C LEU A 82 2.35 33.44 -2.69
N ALA A 83 2.76 32.33 -3.34
CA ALA A 83 2.30 30.98 -3.02
C ALA A 83 3.40 29.97 -3.31
N GLU A 84 3.80 29.21 -2.29
CA GLU A 84 4.88 28.22 -2.36
C GLU A 84 4.45 26.83 -1.89
N ASN A 85 5.25 25.83 -2.22
CA ASN A 85 4.98 24.46 -1.81
C ASN A 85 5.46 24.24 -0.37
N ALA A 86 4.60 23.63 0.43
CA ALA A 86 4.94 23.18 1.77
C ALA A 86 4.71 21.67 1.89
N THR A 87 5.54 21.00 2.67
CA THR A 87 5.29 19.62 3.06
C THR A 87 4.62 19.63 4.42
N THR A 88 3.47 19.02 4.49
CA THR A 88 2.76 18.74 5.74
C THR A 88 2.70 17.26 6.01
N TYR A 89 2.46 16.89 7.25
CA TYR A 89 2.43 15.52 7.69
C TYR A 89 1.06 15.18 8.27
N THR A 90 0.56 13.99 7.96
CA THR A 90 -0.63 13.43 8.59
C THR A 90 -0.21 12.35 9.55
N LEU A 91 -0.60 12.50 10.81
CA LEU A 91 -0.32 11.54 11.87
C LEU A 91 -1.19 10.29 11.70
N VAL A 92 -0.54 9.14 11.72
CA VAL A 92 -1.16 7.82 11.63
C VAL A 92 -0.70 6.97 12.79
N ALA A 93 -1.63 6.35 13.49
CA ALA A 93 -1.32 5.34 14.49
C ALA A 93 -1.63 3.94 13.95
N ILE A 94 -0.63 3.09 13.90
CA ILE A 94 -0.76 1.66 13.59
C ILE A 94 -1.28 0.98 14.86
N ILE A 95 -2.40 0.27 14.75
CA ILE A 95 -3.07 -0.43 15.86
C ILE A 95 -3.20 -1.93 15.61
N ASP A 96 -2.70 -2.42 14.47
CA ASP A 96 -2.64 -3.83 14.10
C ASP A 96 -1.53 -4.52 14.91
N ASP A 97 -1.90 -5.44 15.79
CA ASP A 97 -1.01 -6.17 16.70
C ASP A 97 -0.08 -7.17 15.99
N THR A 98 -0.34 -7.44 14.72
CA THR A 98 0.53 -8.28 13.89
C THR A 98 1.77 -7.56 13.40
N GLN A 99 1.79 -6.23 13.45
CA GLN A 99 2.89 -5.40 12.94
C GLN A 99 4.11 -5.45 13.84
N LYS A 100 5.25 -5.80 13.22
CA LYS A 100 6.56 -5.86 13.88
C LYS A 100 7.61 -5.13 13.07
N THR A 101 8.61 -4.59 13.74
CA THR A 101 9.81 -4.05 13.09
C THR A 101 10.65 -5.18 12.49
N SER A 102 11.62 -4.86 11.62
CA SER A 102 12.60 -5.82 11.09
C SER A 102 13.38 -6.55 12.21
N SER A 103 13.47 -5.96 13.41
CA SER A 103 14.08 -6.57 14.59
C SER A 103 13.09 -7.38 15.45
N GLY A 104 11.85 -7.63 14.97
CA GLY A 104 10.83 -8.42 15.67
C GLY A 104 10.10 -7.71 16.81
N LYS A 105 10.41 -6.43 17.09
CA LYS A 105 9.73 -5.66 18.15
C LYS A 105 8.36 -5.18 17.66
N PRO A 106 7.35 -5.01 18.57
CA PRO A 106 6.05 -4.46 18.22
C PRO A 106 6.18 -3.09 17.53
N ALA A 107 5.52 -2.93 16.36
CA ALA A 107 5.47 -1.70 15.60
C ALA A 107 4.06 -1.08 15.59
N TYR A 108 3.34 -1.22 16.69
CA TYR A 108 1.98 -0.72 16.86
C TYR A 108 1.75 -0.13 18.27
N VAL A 109 0.73 0.71 18.39
CA VAL A 109 0.30 1.29 19.67
C VAL A 109 -0.46 0.23 20.47
N LYS A 110 0.08 -0.20 21.60
CA LYS A 110 -0.58 -1.18 22.47
C LYS A 110 -1.78 -0.57 23.19
N PRO A 111 -2.87 -1.33 23.43
CA PRO A 111 -4.03 -0.85 24.19
C PRO A 111 -3.68 -0.29 25.58
N SER A 112 -2.70 -0.87 26.25
CA SER A 112 -2.21 -0.41 27.56
C SER A 112 -1.51 0.96 27.52
N GLN A 113 -1.13 1.43 26.34
CA GLN A 113 -0.41 2.70 26.14
C GLN A 113 -1.34 3.83 25.66
N ASP A 114 -2.62 3.55 25.38
CA ASP A 114 -3.55 4.52 24.79
C ASP A 114 -3.61 5.84 25.56
N GLU A 115 -3.73 5.79 26.87
CA GLU A 115 -3.81 7.00 27.70
C GLU A 115 -2.50 7.79 27.71
N THR A 116 -1.37 7.09 27.76
CA THR A 116 -0.04 7.73 27.74
C THR A 116 0.21 8.40 26.40
N VAL A 117 -0.04 7.68 25.30
CA VAL A 117 0.08 8.20 23.93
C VAL A 117 -0.85 9.38 23.71
N ALA A 118 -2.11 9.28 24.16
CA ALA A 118 -3.09 10.35 24.05
C ALA A 118 -2.65 11.63 24.78
N LYS A 119 -2.14 11.50 26.01
CA LYS A 119 -1.61 12.66 26.77
C LYS A 119 -0.41 13.30 26.08
N GLN A 120 0.51 12.49 25.57
CA GLN A 120 1.69 13.01 24.85
C GLN A 120 1.30 13.72 23.56
N LEU A 121 0.40 13.13 22.76
CA LEU A 121 -0.05 13.72 21.50
C LEU A 121 -0.88 14.98 21.74
N SER A 122 -1.81 14.97 22.69
CA SER A 122 -2.64 16.15 23.00
C SER A 122 -1.81 17.32 23.54
N GLY A 123 -0.73 17.04 24.27
CA GLY A 123 0.21 18.08 24.73
C GLY A 123 0.97 18.78 23.59
N ILE A 124 1.13 18.13 22.45
CA ILE A 124 1.84 18.71 21.30
C ILE A 124 0.86 19.25 20.25
N LEU A 125 -0.21 18.49 19.95
CA LEU A 125 -1.16 18.80 18.88
C LEU A 125 -2.38 19.59 19.37
N GLY A 126 -2.54 19.71 20.69
CA GLY A 126 -3.74 20.26 21.29
C GLY A 126 -4.91 19.27 21.30
N GLY A 127 -6.05 19.77 21.72
CA GLY A 127 -7.27 18.96 21.91
C GLY A 127 -7.27 18.15 23.20
N GLU A 128 -8.40 17.51 23.47
CA GLU A 128 -8.56 16.69 24.67
C GLU A 128 -7.93 15.31 24.51
N PRO A 129 -7.19 14.78 25.50
CA PRO A 129 -6.63 13.42 25.48
C PRO A 129 -7.69 12.36 25.18
N LYS A 130 -8.91 12.56 25.66
CA LYS A 130 -10.05 11.65 25.42
C LYS A 130 -10.33 11.42 23.94
N HIS A 131 -10.22 12.45 23.09
CA HIS A 131 -10.41 12.32 21.65
C HIS A 131 -9.45 11.31 21.03
N TYR A 132 -8.19 11.33 21.44
CA TYR A 132 -7.15 10.40 20.95
C TYR A 132 -7.40 8.98 21.44
N VAL A 133 -7.76 8.81 22.71
CA VAL A 133 -8.11 7.50 23.30
C VAL A 133 -9.33 6.91 22.58
N ASP A 134 -10.37 7.68 22.40
CA ASP A 134 -11.60 7.23 21.75
C ASP A 134 -11.35 6.83 20.29
N THR A 135 -10.49 7.56 19.58
CA THR A 135 -10.09 7.23 18.19
C THR A 135 -9.36 5.89 18.13
N LEU A 136 -8.40 5.65 19.02
CA LEU A 136 -7.67 4.38 19.10
C LEU A 136 -8.60 3.21 19.44
N LYS A 137 -9.47 3.38 20.45
CA LYS A 137 -10.44 2.35 20.88
C LYS A 137 -11.47 2.03 19.78
N LYS A 138 -12.04 3.05 19.15
CA LYS A 138 -12.98 2.88 18.02
C LYS A 138 -12.32 2.19 16.83
N GLY A 139 -11.08 2.56 16.51
CA GLY A 139 -10.33 1.91 15.44
C GLY A 139 -10.17 0.40 15.67
N ARG A 140 -9.80 -0.01 16.88
CA ARG A 140 -9.68 -1.44 17.25
C ARG A 140 -11.02 -2.15 17.24
N ALA A 141 -12.08 -1.53 17.78
CA ALA A 141 -13.44 -2.09 17.75
C ALA A 141 -13.91 -2.37 16.31
N ASN A 142 -13.54 -1.50 15.36
CA ASN A 142 -13.84 -1.64 13.94
C ASN A 142 -12.81 -2.50 13.18
N LYS A 143 -11.87 -3.14 13.88
CA LYS A 143 -10.82 -3.98 13.28
C LYS A 143 -9.98 -3.27 12.21
N LEU A 144 -9.78 -1.96 12.35
CA LEU A 144 -8.92 -1.20 11.48
C LEU A 144 -7.45 -1.52 11.78
N LYS A 145 -6.60 -1.47 10.76
CA LYS A 145 -5.16 -1.67 10.93
C LYS A 145 -4.44 -0.41 11.41
N GLN A 146 -5.00 0.76 11.06
CA GLN A 146 -4.46 2.06 11.40
C GLN A 146 -5.58 3.10 11.55
N VAL A 147 -5.30 4.17 12.28
CA VAL A 147 -6.22 5.29 12.49
C VAL A 147 -5.52 6.63 12.29
N GLN A 148 -6.30 7.64 11.94
CA GLN A 148 -5.90 9.05 11.91
C GLN A 148 -6.70 9.83 12.94
N PHE A 149 -6.12 10.91 13.48
CA PHE A 149 -6.72 11.67 14.59
C PHE A 149 -7.54 12.89 14.15
N GLY A 150 -8.15 12.81 12.95
CA GLY A 150 -8.97 13.89 12.42
C GLY A 150 -8.20 15.21 12.26
N ALA A 151 -8.85 16.34 12.54
CA ALA A 151 -8.27 17.66 12.32
C ALA A 151 -6.95 17.89 13.07
N HIS A 152 -6.78 17.34 14.27
CA HIS A 152 -5.57 17.49 15.07
C HIS A 152 -4.37 16.71 14.51
N GLY A 153 -4.64 15.65 13.74
CA GLY A 153 -3.60 14.82 13.12
C GLY A 153 -3.29 15.18 11.67
N LEU A 154 -3.94 16.22 11.11
CA LEU A 154 -3.77 16.64 9.71
C LEU A 154 -2.93 17.91 9.61
N LYS A 155 -2.23 18.06 8.46
CA LYS A 155 -1.45 19.27 8.11
C LYS A 155 -0.44 19.68 9.19
N ILE A 156 0.18 18.70 9.81
CA ILE A 156 1.23 18.92 10.82
C ILE A 156 2.46 19.51 10.14
N ASP A 157 3.02 20.58 10.71
CA ASP A 157 4.25 21.19 10.24
C ASP A 157 5.49 20.38 10.62
N SER A 158 6.63 20.70 9.98
CA SER A 158 7.90 20.00 10.20
C SER A 158 8.44 20.08 11.63
N GLN A 159 8.15 21.14 12.38
CA GLN A 159 8.64 21.27 13.75
C GLN A 159 7.84 20.35 14.69
N THR A 160 6.52 20.38 14.56
CA THR A 160 5.60 19.51 15.30
C THR A 160 5.85 18.02 14.97
N TYR A 161 6.07 17.70 13.69
CA TYR A 161 6.50 16.36 13.27
C TYR A 161 7.77 15.90 14.00
N LYS A 162 8.82 16.73 14.05
CA LYS A 162 10.07 16.40 14.76
C LYS A 162 9.84 16.19 16.27
N LYS A 163 8.98 16.99 16.90
CA LYS A 163 8.63 16.83 18.32
C LYS A 163 7.97 15.49 18.60
N ILE A 164 7.02 15.08 17.76
CA ILE A 164 6.33 13.78 17.93
C ILE A 164 7.27 12.60 17.64
N MET A 165 8.09 12.70 16.58
CA MET A 165 9.08 11.65 16.28
C MET A 165 10.11 11.47 17.40
N ALA A 166 10.47 12.53 18.11
CA ALA A 166 11.38 12.46 19.26
C ALA A 166 10.81 11.65 20.43
N LEU A 167 9.49 11.50 20.53
CA LEU A 167 8.84 10.66 21.55
C LEU A 167 9.07 9.16 21.32
N LYS A 168 9.47 8.76 20.10
CA LYS A 168 9.76 7.35 19.72
C LYS A 168 8.64 6.37 20.10
N ILE A 169 7.38 6.80 19.94
CA ILE A 169 6.21 5.98 20.27
C ILE A 169 6.08 4.86 19.23
N PRO A 170 6.09 3.57 19.63
CA PRO A 170 5.88 2.47 18.70
C PRO A 170 4.51 2.57 18.00
N GLY A 171 4.49 2.39 16.68
CA GLY A 171 3.26 2.44 15.90
C GLY A 171 2.79 3.85 15.51
N ILE A 172 3.45 4.91 15.95
CA ILE A 172 3.22 6.25 15.42
C ILE A 172 4.06 6.46 14.16
N THR A 173 3.39 6.81 13.08
CA THR A 173 4.00 7.09 11.78
C THR A 173 3.33 8.29 11.13
N PHE A 174 3.88 8.74 10.00
CA PHE A 174 3.36 9.88 9.27
C PHE A 174 3.26 9.59 7.78
N THR A 175 2.22 10.13 7.17
CA THR A 175 2.10 10.20 5.72
C THR A 175 2.37 11.64 5.29
N ASN A 176 3.26 11.82 4.32
CA ASN A 176 3.55 13.12 3.74
C ASN A 176 2.39 13.56 2.84
N SER A 177 2.01 14.83 2.94
CA SER A 177 1.04 15.46 2.06
C SER A 177 1.66 16.75 1.51
N ALA A 178 1.57 16.95 0.21
CA ALA A 178 1.87 18.24 -0.38
C ALA A 178 0.81 19.24 0.07
N SER A 179 1.24 20.43 0.46
CA SER A 179 0.37 21.52 0.88
C SER A 179 0.79 22.80 0.18
N ARG A 180 -0.05 23.81 0.25
CA ARG A 180 0.24 25.13 -0.30
C ARG A 180 0.36 26.13 0.85
N PHE A 181 1.43 26.90 0.84
CA PHE A 181 1.69 27.94 1.81
C PHE A 181 1.63 29.31 1.15
N TYR A 182 0.97 30.24 1.81
CA TYR A 182 0.80 31.62 1.37
C TYR A 182 1.48 32.54 2.38
N PRO A 183 2.72 33.00 2.12
CA PRO A 183 3.50 33.78 3.09
C PRO A 183 2.79 35.04 3.56
N ASN A 184 2.05 35.68 2.67
CA ASN A 184 1.34 36.92 2.94
C ASN A 184 -0.07 36.72 3.56
N GLY A 185 -0.39 35.49 3.96
CA GLY A 185 -1.65 35.15 4.61
C GLY A 185 -2.87 35.52 3.75
N VAL A 186 -3.75 36.34 4.30
CA VAL A 186 -4.98 36.77 3.61
C VAL A 186 -4.78 37.89 2.58
N PHE A 187 -3.57 38.45 2.51
CA PHE A 187 -3.28 39.50 1.54
C PHE A 187 -3.46 39.00 0.11
N ALA A 188 -4.18 39.75 -0.68
CA ALA A 188 -4.52 39.42 -2.08
C ALA A 188 -5.14 38.00 -2.28
N SER A 189 -5.71 37.41 -1.25
CA SER A 189 -6.26 36.04 -1.27
C SER A 189 -7.34 35.85 -2.36
N ASN A 190 -8.09 36.90 -2.70
CA ASN A 190 -9.08 36.86 -3.78
C ASN A 190 -8.43 36.85 -5.17
N VAL A 191 -7.23 37.42 -5.33
CA VAL A 191 -6.49 37.46 -6.59
C VAL A 191 -5.65 36.21 -6.76
N ILE A 192 -4.85 35.86 -5.75
CA ILE A 192 -4.01 34.66 -5.76
C ILE A 192 -4.90 33.39 -5.72
N GLY A 193 -5.94 33.44 -4.93
CA GLY A 193 -6.83 32.31 -4.69
C GLY A 193 -6.28 31.34 -3.66
N TYR A 194 -6.85 30.15 -3.65
CA TYR A 194 -6.43 29.06 -2.78
C TYR A 194 -6.60 27.70 -3.45
N THR A 195 -5.98 26.71 -2.86
CA THR A 195 -5.97 25.34 -3.37
C THR A 195 -6.74 24.40 -2.45
N THR A 196 -7.19 23.28 -3.02
CA THR A 196 -7.77 22.16 -2.27
C THR A 196 -7.07 20.87 -2.63
N GLU A 197 -7.13 19.90 -1.73
CA GLU A 197 -6.69 18.53 -2.03
C GLU A 197 -7.78 17.81 -2.83
N LYS A 198 -7.38 17.18 -3.92
CA LYS A 198 -8.22 16.26 -4.70
C LYS A 198 -7.64 14.86 -4.59
N ASN A 199 -8.48 13.89 -4.28
CA ASN A 199 -8.14 12.49 -4.39
C ASN A 199 -8.43 12.02 -5.82
N ASP A 200 -7.45 11.43 -6.47
CA ASP A 200 -7.66 10.68 -7.70
C ASP A 200 -8.18 9.29 -7.31
N GLU A 201 -9.45 9.03 -7.60
CA GLU A 201 -10.11 7.76 -7.26
C GLU A 201 -9.46 6.54 -7.92
N LYS A 202 -8.79 6.73 -9.07
CA LYS A 202 -8.15 5.65 -9.83
C LYS A 202 -6.79 5.27 -9.27
N THR A 203 -6.02 6.27 -8.85
CA THR A 203 -4.64 6.07 -8.36
C THR A 203 -4.54 6.12 -6.84
N GLY A 204 -5.59 6.56 -6.14
CA GLY A 204 -5.58 6.83 -4.70
C GLY A 204 -4.65 7.99 -4.30
N THR A 205 -4.16 8.74 -5.27
CA THR A 205 -3.15 9.77 -5.07
C THR A 205 -3.81 11.10 -4.74
N ARG A 206 -3.29 11.78 -3.72
CA ARG A 206 -3.73 13.14 -3.36
C ARG A 206 -2.96 14.17 -4.17
N THR A 207 -3.67 15.02 -4.87
CA THR A 207 -3.11 16.13 -5.65
C THR A 207 -3.68 17.47 -5.19
N ILE A 208 -2.94 18.55 -5.41
CA ILE A 208 -3.40 19.90 -5.09
C ILE A 208 -3.98 20.52 -6.37
N ALA A 209 -5.20 21.06 -6.27
CA ALA A 209 -5.86 21.78 -7.36
C ALA A 209 -6.27 23.19 -6.93
N GLY A 210 -6.09 24.17 -7.80
CA GLY A 210 -6.54 25.53 -7.57
C GLY A 210 -8.06 25.63 -7.62
N LEU A 211 -8.67 26.34 -6.65
CA LEU A 211 -10.11 26.57 -6.55
C LEU A 211 -10.53 27.97 -6.98
N MET A 212 -9.66 28.96 -6.81
CA MET A 212 -9.95 30.37 -7.09
C MET A 212 -8.72 31.10 -7.62
N GLY A 213 -8.93 32.29 -8.20
CA GLY A 213 -7.90 33.24 -8.57
C GLY A 213 -6.88 32.73 -9.57
N ILE A 214 -5.64 33.16 -9.40
CA ILE A 214 -4.48 32.75 -10.21
C ILE A 214 -4.25 31.24 -10.10
N GLU A 215 -4.39 30.67 -8.90
CA GLU A 215 -4.28 29.23 -8.65
C GLU A 215 -5.22 28.41 -9.51
N GLN A 216 -6.45 28.86 -9.72
CA GLN A 216 -7.43 28.19 -10.58
C GLN A 216 -7.16 28.47 -12.06
N LYS A 217 -6.93 29.73 -12.43
CA LYS A 217 -6.72 30.16 -13.82
C LYS A 217 -5.54 29.44 -14.48
N TYR A 218 -4.44 29.29 -13.73
CA TYR A 218 -3.20 28.66 -14.19
C TYR A 218 -3.00 27.24 -13.64
N ASN A 219 -4.08 26.59 -13.19
CA ASN A 219 -3.98 25.29 -12.54
C ASN A 219 -3.27 24.24 -13.40
N LYS A 220 -3.48 24.22 -14.73
CA LYS A 220 -2.82 23.26 -15.65
C LYS A 220 -1.30 23.46 -15.69
N GLN A 221 -0.86 24.72 -15.76
CA GLN A 221 0.56 25.08 -15.80
C GLN A 221 1.24 24.78 -14.46
N LEU A 222 0.58 25.16 -13.37
CA LEU A 222 1.07 24.97 -12.01
C LEU A 222 1.16 23.49 -11.61
N THR A 223 0.22 22.63 -12.01
CA THR A 223 0.15 21.25 -11.51
C THR A 223 1.27 20.35 -12.05
N GLY A 224 1.79 20.61 -13.25
CA GLY A 224 2.78 19.73 -13.89
C GLY A 224 2.18 18.40 -14.38
N LYS A 225 3.05 17.41 -14.58
CA LYS A 225 2.66 16.06 -15.03
C LYS A 225 3.26 15.01 -14.11
N ALA A 226 2.43 14.10 -13.60
CA ALA A 226 2.88 13.00 -12.77
C ALA A 226 3.78 12.04 -13.56
N GLY A 227 4.75 11.49 -12.87
CA GLY A 227 5.60 10.41 -13.36
C GLY A 227 5.09 9.04 -12.88
N VAL A 228 5.63 8.00 -13.48
CA VAL A 228 5.37 6.60 -13.09
C VAL A 228 6.69 5.91 -12.79
N LYS A 229 6.78 5.35 -11.62
CA LYS A 229 7.92 4.53 -11.18
C LYS A 229 7.43 3.12 -10.94
N SER A 230 7.86 2.18 -11.78
CA SER A 230 7.61 0.76 -11.58
C SER A 230 8.68 0.17 -10.68
N THR A 231 8.26 -0.54 -9.65
CA THR A 231 9.15 -1.38 -8.84
C THR A 231 8.80 -2.84 -9.13
N SER A 232 9.75 -3.60 -9.65
CA SER A 232 9.62 -5.05 -9.82
C SER A 232 10.49 -5.76 -8.80
N ILE A 233 9.98 -6.85 -8.24
CA ILE A 233 10.77 -7.76 -7.39
C ILE A 233 11.30 -8.85 -8.31
N ASP A 234 12.61 -8.99 -8.36
CA ASP A 234 13.28 -10.05 -9.13
C ASP A 234 13.25 -11.37 -8.35
N SER A 235 13.53 -12.48 -9.04
CA SER A 235 13.56 -13.84 -8.49
C SER A 235 14.54 -14.03 -7.30
N GLU A 236 15.46 -13.09 -7.12
CA GLU A 236 16.42 -13.04 -6.00
C GLU A 236 15.96 -12.16 -4.83
N ASP A 237 14.65 -11.81 -4.77
CA ASP A 237 14.05 -10.92 -3.74
C ASP A 237 14.66 -9.51 -3.71
N THR A 238 15.31 -9.11 -4.81
CA THR A 238 15.90 -7.78 -4.96
C THR A 238 14.91 -6.86 -5.67
N SER A 239 14.53 -5.76 -5.03
CA SER A 239 13.64 -4.76 -5.63
C SER A 239 14.40 -3.91 -6.65
N VAL A 240 14.09 -4.06 -7.93
CA VAL A 240 14.61 -3.21 -9.00
C VAL A 240 13.56 -2.15 -9.32
N SER A 241 13.92 -0.89 -9.07
CA SER A 241 13.08 0.26 -9.43
C SER A 241 13.50 0.80 -10.81
N LYS A 242 12.54 0.90 -11.72
CA LYS A 242 12.73 1.55 -13.01
C LYS A 242 11.78 2.72 -13.11
N GLU A 243 12.31 3.89 -13.46
CA GLU A 243 11.49 5.06 -13.76
C GLU A 243 11.01 4.96 -15.21
N ASP A 244 9.71 4.63 -15.38
CA ASP A 244 9.11 4.47 -16.70
C ASP A 244 8.81 5.83 -17.33
N GLN A 245 8.43 6.81 -16.51
CA GLN A 245 8.17 8.18 -16.92
C GLN A 245 8.50 9.14 -15.78
N SER A 246 9.44 10.06 -16.01
CA SER A 246 9.81 11.08 -15.04
C SER A 246 8.69 12.11 -14.82
N ALA A 247 8.46 12.47 -13.56
CA ALA A 247 7.56 13.56 -13.24
C ALA A 247 8.09 14.90 -13.80
N LYS A 248 7.21 15.69 -14.40
CA LYS A 248 7.53 17.06 -14.86
C LYS A 248 6.86 18.05 -13.93
N ASN A 249 7.66 18.83 -13.22
CA ASN A 249 7.16 19.87 -12.32
C ASN A 249 6.31 20.91 -13.06
N GLY A 250 5.42 21.57 -12.33
CA GLY A 250 4.68 22.71 -12.82
C GLY A 250 5.59 23.91 -13.11
N TYR A 251 5.06 24.84 -13.90
CA TYR A 251 5.74 26.10 -14.21
C TYR A 251 5.43 27.13 -13.13
N ASP A 252 6.42 27.92 -12.78
CA ASP A 252 6.25 29.07 -11.91
C ASP A 252 5.56 30.21 -12.64
N ILE A 253 4.77 31.01 -11.91
CA ILE A 253 4.00 32.15 -12.43
C ILE A 253 4.51 33.42 -11.76
N TYR A 254 4.81 34.40 -12.57
CA TYR A 254 5.16 35.76 -12.12
C TYR A 254 4.00 36.70 -12.44
N THR A 255 3.59 37.56 -11.49
CA THR A 255 2.41 38.41 -11.62
C THR A 255 2.65 39.81 -11.07
#